data_02c6b83272e738911a3cd2ac79e039c5
#
_entry.id   02c6b83272e738911a3cd2ac79e039c5
#
_cell.length_a   1.000
_cell.length_b   1.000
_cell.length_c   1.000
_cell.angle_alpha   90.00
_cell.angle_beta   90.00
_cell.angle_gamma   90.00
#
_symmetry.space_group_name_H-M   'P 1'
#
loop_
_entity.id
_entity.type
_entity.pdbx_description
1 polymer ?
#
loop_
_entity_poly.entity_id
_entity_poly.type
_entity_poly.pdbx_seq_one_letter_code
_entity_poly.pdbx_strand_id
1 'polypeptide(L)'
;MSDLEKCLRPVDSDLPSFTPKYMTLASGEDMVVRQASRDEIPDILPFIEPLIHVERDFYDIVAVRVYAELLAYYRHRIQDEYVLVAQIDGELAAVVNGRSHSKDLGMSLHTIALRRGMRVGAHAFATKMEYHIDVLKQKEVLIVAESPIGFRRWMIEYELEKRFHIPHELGGCPSYSLTKALFDRARGSLVVGRRPVPEKLLKKAMERILAPSDPPTPPQDLMAATRSLYDPTGTALMMNKWRLLAESQKQKAGEKNTAHAPAQTTAKESHKTEKKLLKARTGRKP
;
A
#
# COMPACT_ATOMS: atom_id res chain seq x y z
N MET A 1 -32.17 14.92 10.91
CA MET A 1 -31.74 14.06 9.78
C MET A 1 -32.98 13.49 9.14
N SER A 2 -33.16 13.66 7.83
CA SER A 2 -34.32 13.14 7.10
C SER A 2 -34.29 11.62 7.01
N ASP A 3 -35.44 10.98 6.82
CA ASP A 3 -35.49 9.51 6.66
C ASP A 3 -34.73 9.07 5.39
N LEU A 4 -34.72 9.91 4.36
CA LEU A 4 -33.93 9.67 3.15
C LEU A 4 -32.43 9.63 3.46
N GLU A 5 -31.91 10.53 4.30
CA GLU A 5 -30.49 10.49 4.70
C GLU A 5 -30.13 9.24 5.48
N LYS A 6 -31.05 8.72 6.30
CA LYS A 6 -30.83 7.44 7.00
C LYS A 6 -30.74 6.28 6.02
N CYS A 7 -31.62 6.25 5.00
CA CYS A 7 -31.61 5.22 3.97
C CYS A 7 -30.35 5.25 3.08
N LEU A 8 -29.75 6.41 2.91
CA LEU A 8 -28.52 6.58 2.11
C LEU A 8 -27.22 6.30 2.89
N ARG A 9 -27.31 6.06 4.20
CA ARG A 9 -26.14 5.70 4.99
C ARG A 9 -25.73 4.25 4.73
N PRO A 10 -24.44 3.96 4.55
CA PRO A 10 -23.97 2.59 4.52
C PRO A 10 -24.36 1.85 5.82
N VAL A 11 -24.54 0.55 5.72
CA VAL A 11 -24.71 -0.30 6.91
C VAL A 11 -23.42 -0.30 7.71
N ASP A 12 -23.52 -0.20 9.04
CA ASP A 12 -22.36 -0.29 9.92
C ASP A 12 -21.63 -1.64 9.72
N SER A 13 -20.32 -1.55 9.63
CA SER A 13 -19.43 -2.70 9.46
C SER A 13 -18.54 -2.80 10.69
N ASP A 14 -18.72 -3.85 11.48
CA ASP A 14 -17.87 -4.14 12.64
C ASP A 14 -16.54 -4.74 12.17
N LEU A 15 -15.55 -3.87 12.02
CA LEU A 15 -14.19 -4.33 11.77
C LEU A 15 -13.51 -4.74 13.09
N PRO A 16 -12.77 -5.87 13.13
CA PRO A 16 -11.99 -6.27 14.30
C PRO A 16 -11.06 -5.15 14.75
N SER A 17 -10.93 -4.95 16.06
CA SER A 17 -10.02 -3.94 16.61
C SER A 17 -8.56 -4.32 16.40
N PHE A 18 -7.72 -3.30 16.11
CA PHE A 18 -6.28 -3.47 16.04
C PHE A 18 -5.65 -3.41 17.44
N THR A 19 -4.94 -4.47 17.84
CA THR A 19 -4.19 -4.47 19.09
C THR A 19 -2.99 -3.52 18.98
N PRO A 20 -2.87 -2.49 19.82
CA PRO A 20 -1.76 -1.55 19.78
C PRO A 20 -0.39 -2.22 19.82
N LYS A 21 0.56 -1.63 19.12
CA LYS A 21 1.98 -2.02 19.17
C LYS A 21 2.88 -0.81 19.32
N TYR A 22 4.11 -1.02 19.73
CA TYR A 22 5.12 0.03 19.79
C TYR A 22 6.43 -0.43 19.17
N MET A 23 7.23 0.53 18.76
CA MET A 23 8.56 0.31 18.21
C MET A 23 9.48 1.46 18.55
N THR A 24 10.75 1.15 18.81
CA THR A 24 11.78 2.18 18.99
C THR A 24 12.33 2.55 17.61
N LEU A 25 12.25 3.84 17.28
CA LEU A 25 12.74 4.40 16.02
C LEU A 25 14.27 4.53 16.05
N ALA A 26 14.88 4.81 14.90
CA ALA A 26 16.32 5.03 14.80
C ALA A 26 16.82 6.24 15.62
N SER A 27 15.93 7.16 15.95
CA SER A 27 16.19 8.29 16.87
C SER A 27 16.28 7.90 18.35
N GLY A 28 15.89 6.67 18.71
CA GLY A 28 15.73 6.21 20.07
C GLY A 28 14.35 6.50 20.69
N GLU A 29 13.47 7.18 19.96
CA GLU A 29 12.11 7.50 20.43
C GLU A 29 11.18 6.30 20.21
N ASP A 30 10.24 6.11 21.14
CA ASP A 30 9.22 5.08 21.02
C ASP A 30 7.99 5.63 20.27
N MET A 31 7.58 4.92 19.23
CA MET A 31 6.37 5.19 18.47
C MET A 31 5.31 4.13 18.79
N VAL A 32 4.13 4.55 19.18
CA VAL A 32 2.96 3.70 19.38
C VAL A 32 2.06 3.79 18.16
N VAL A 33 1.62 2.63 17.64
CA VAL A 33 0.60 2.58 16.59
C VAL A 33 -0.64 1.89 17.16
N ARG A 34 -1.78 2.56 17.03
CA ARG A 34 -3.09 2.08 17.47
C ARG A 34 -4.20 2.45 16.51
N GLN A 35 -5.35 1.85 16.67
CA GLN A 35 -6.56 2.27 15.97
C GLN A 35 -7.11 3.54 16.64
N ALA A 36 -7.48 4.51 15.81
CA ALA A 36 -8.24 5.66 16.26
C ALA A 36 -9.73 5.33 16.29
N SER A 37 -10.42 5.77 17.32
CA SER A 37 -11.88 5.73 17.34
C SER A 37 -12.47 6.79 16.39
N ARG A 38 -13.72 6.61 16.01
CA ARG A 38 -14.43 7.59 15.18
C ARG A 38 -14.52 8.96 15.87
N ASP A 39 -14.66 8.97 17.18
CA ASP A 39 -14.80 10.21 17.97
C ASP A 39 -13.48 11.00 18.09
N GLU A 40 -12.33 10.38 17.83
CA GLU A 40 -11.04 11.06 17.81
C GLU A 40 -10.75 11.80 16.49
N ILE A 41 -11.53 11.52 15.42
CA ILE A 41 -11.29 12.13 14.11
C ILE A 41 -11.34 13.66 14.13
N PRO A 42 -12.27 14.32 14.84
CA PRO A 42 -12.27 15.78 14.97
C PRO A 42 -10.97 16.36 15.52
N ASP A 43 -10.25 15.63 16.38
CA ASP A 43 -8.96 16.06 16.93
C ASP A 43 -7.80 15.87 15.92
N ILE A 44 -7.95 14.95 14.96
CA ILE A 44 -6.95 14.64 13.92
C ILE A 44 -7.03 15.63 12.75
N LEU A 45 -8.25 15.98 12.30
CA LEU A 45 -8.47 16.82 11.11
C LEU A 45 -7.69 18.14 11.12
N PRO A 46 -7.64 18.91 12.24
CA PRO A 46 -6.88 20.15 12.31
C PRO A 46 -5.37 20.00 12.10
N PHE A 47 -4.82 18.81 12.31
CA PHE A 47 -3.40 18.53 12.08
C PHE A 47 -3.10 18.13 10.63
N ILE A 48 -4.11 17.67 9.90
CA ILE A 48 -3.99 17.34 8.48
C ILE A 48 -4.26 18.55 7.60
N GLU A 49 -5.18 19.44 7.99
CA GLU A 49 -5.61 20.60 7.21
C GLU A 49 -4.43 21.48 6.72
N PRO A 50 -3.42 21.83 7.54
CA PRO A 50 -2.29 22.63 7.06
C PRO A 50 -1.48 21.95 5.95
N LEU A 51 -1.48 20.61 5.90
CA LEU A 51 -0.73 19.85 4.89
C LEU A 51 -1.33 19.98 3.50
N ILE A 52 -2.59 20.43 3.37
CA ILE A 52 -3.25 20.72 2.09
C ILE A 52 -2.51 21.81 1.30
N HIS A 53 -1.73 22.64 1.99
CA HIS A 53 -0.94 23.71 1.40
C HIS A 53 0.53 23.33 1.18
N VAL A 54 0.89 22.07 1.38
CA VAL A 54 2.27 21.57 1.25
C VAL A 54 2.40 20.80 -0.06
N GLU A 55 2.73 21.47 -1.15
CA GLU A 55 2.87 20.84 -2.48
C GLU A 55 4.03 19.85 -2.56
N ARG A 56 5.04 19.99 -1.71
CA ARG A 56 6.20 19.11 -1.70
C ARG A 56 5.82 17.66 -1.45
N ASP A 57 6.36 16.75 -2.27
CA ASP A 57 6.15 15.31 -2.17
C ASP A 57 4.67 14.90 -2.24
N PHE A 58 3.83 15.73 -2.88
CA PHE A 58 2.38 15.49 -3.05
C PHE A 58 1.61 15.46 -1.72
N TYR A 59 2.09 16.17 -0.69
CA TYR A 59 1.36 16.25 0.58
C TYR A 59 -0.01 16.88 0.40
N ASP A 60 -0.13 17.91 -0.41
CA ASP A 60 -1.38 18.60 -0.74
C ASP A 60 -2.46 17.63 -1.22
N ILE A 61 -2.16 16.82 -2.23
CA ILE A 61 -3.10 15.85 -2.80
C ILE A 61 -3.45 14.76 -1.79
N VAL A 62 -2.46 14.20 -1.10
CA VAL A 62 -2.68 13.15 -0.09
C VAL A 62 -3.45 13.71 1.10
N ALA A 63 -3.13 14.92 1.56
CA ALA A 63 -3.81 15.56 2.69
C ALA A 63 -5.27 15.86 2.39
N VAL A 64 -5.61 16.40 1.21
CA VAL A 64 -7.00 16.64 0.78
C VAL A 64 -7.80 15.34 0.84
N ARG A 65 -7.24 14.26 0.31
CA ARG A 65 -7.93 12.95 0.28
C ARG A 65 -8.09 12.35 1.68
N VAL A 66 -7.02 12.35 2.49
CA VAL A 66 -7.09 11.91 3.89
C VAL A 66 -8.13 12.71 4.66
N TYR A 67 -8.13 14.03 4.51
CA TYR A 67 -9.10 14.90 5.19
C TYR A 67 -10.53 14.56 4.80
N ALA A 68 -10.81 14.41 3.50
CA ALA A 68 -12.14 14.07 3.00
C ALA A 68 -12.61 12.69 3.47
N GLU A 69 -11.75 11.67 3.41
CA GLU A 69 -12.05 10.31 3.86
C GLU A 69 -12.32 10.26 5.37
N LEU A 70 -11.46 10.86 6.18
CA LEU A 70 -11.66 10.92 7.64
C LEU A 70 -12.94 11.68 8.02
N LEU A 71 -13.23 12.78 7.33
CA LEU A 71 -14.48 13.52 7.55
C LEU A 71 -15.69 12.67 7.19
N ALA A 72 -15.65 11.95 6.06
CA ALA A 72 -16.71 11.05 5.65
C ALA A 72 -16.90 9.89 6.65
N TYR A 73 -15.78 9.32 7.13
CA TYR A 73 -15.79 8.30 8.19
C TYR A 73 -16.43 8.85 9.47
N TYR A 74 -16.00 10.02 9.97
CA TYR A 74 -16.60 10.67 11.15
C TYR A 74 -18.09 10.94 10.98
N ARG A 75 -18.50 11.38 9.80
CA ARG A 75 -19.91 11.69 9.48
C ARG A 75 -20.78 10.46 9.18
N HIS A 76 -20.28 9.25 9.38
CA HIS A 76 -20.97 8.00 9.04
C HIS A 76 -21.40 7.92 7.57
N ARG A 77 -20.62 8.47 6.65
CA ARG A 77 -20.79 8.31 5.21
C ARG A 77 -20.06 7.09 4.68
N ILE A 78 -19.04 6.62 5.41
CA ILE A 78 -18.25 5.43 5.18
C ILE A 78 -18.25 4.61 6.47
N GLN A 79 -18.51 3.30 6.38
CA GLN A 79 -18.65 2.41 7.53
C GLN A 79 -17.60 1.30 7.58
N ASP A 80 -17.10 0.87 6.43
CA ASP A 80 -16.15 -0.23 6.27
C ASP A 80 -14.67 0.24 6.32
N GLU A 81 -14.44 1.46 6.78
CA GLU A 81 -13.12 2.07 6.91
C GLU A 81 -12.56 1.91 8.33
N TYR A 82 -11.25 1.81 8.40
CA TYR A 82 -10.50 1.91 9.65
C TYR A 82 -9.43 2.99 9.54
N VAL A 83 -9.07 3.56 10.68
CA VAL A 83 -8.01 4.56 10.80
C VAL A 83 -7.01 4.09 11.84
N LEU A 84 -5.71 4.03 11.47
CA LEU A 84 -4.63 3.82 12.43
C LEU A 84 -3.82 5.10 12.56
N VAL A 85 -3.46 5.43 13.79
CA VAL A 85 -2.60 6.56 14.12
C VAL A 85 -1.29 6.08 14.71
N ALA A 86 -0.20 6.71 14.28
CA ALA A 86 1.11 6.56 14.90
C ALA A 86 1.39 7.80 15.73
N GLN A 87 1.80 7.60 16.99
CA GLN A 87 2.08 8.66 17.93
C GLN A 87 3.47 8.50 18.53
N ILE A 88 4.18 9.61 18.68
CA ILE A 88 5.47 9.70 19.35
C ILE A 88 5.29 10.69 20.48
N ASP A 89 5.47 10.22 21.69
CA ASP A 89 5.27 11.03 22.90
C ASP A 89 3.88 11.71 22.99
N GLY A 90 2.84 11.07 22.47
CA GLY A 90 1.46 11.57 22.38
C GLY A 90 1.18 12.45 21.16
N GLU A 91 2.20 12.94 20.46
CA GLU A 91 2.06 13.74 19.25
C GLU A 91 1.71 12.86 18.04
N LEU A 92 0.84 13.34 17.17
CA LEU A 92 0.48 12.66 15.92
C LEU A 92 1.68 12.65 14.97
N ALA A 93 2.18 11.47 14.67
CA ALA A 93 3.32 11.28 13.78
C ALA A 93 2.93 10.78 12.38
N ALA A 94 1.87 9.97 12.28
CA ALA A 94 1.30 9.55 11.00
C ALA A 94 -0.17 9.12 11.15
N VAL A 95 -0.89 9.20 10.04
CA VAL A 95 -2.23 8.63 9.88
C VAL A 95 -2.21 7.70 8.66
N VAL A 96 -2.83 6.54 8.81
CA VAL A 96 -3.09 5.62 7.71
C VAL A 96 -4.53 5.14 7.78
N ASN A 97 -5.17 4.99 6.63
CA ASN A 97 -6.51 4.45 6.52
C ASN A 97 -6.62 3.43 5.39
N GLY A 98 -7.63 2.63 5.47
CA GLY A 98 -7.96 1.63 4.48
C GLY A 98 -9.36 1.09 4.70
N ARG A 99 -9.83 0.28 3.77
CA ARG A 99 -11.20 -0.28 3.75
C ARG A 99 -11.18 -1.78 3.51
N SER A 100 -12.23 -2.43 3.93
CA SER A 100 -12.49 -3.83 3.61
C SER A 100 -13.37 -3.89 2.38
N HIS A 101 -12.76 -4.05 1.19
CA HIS A 101 -13.52 -4.16 -0.06
C HIS A 101 -14.36 -5.46 -0.10
N SER A 102 -13.77 -6.55 0.38
CA SER A 102 -14.46 -7.84 0.57
C SER A 102 -13.78 -8.66 1.65
N LYS A 103 -14.32 -9.83 1.97
CA LYS A 103 -13.69 -10.75 2.92
C LYS A 103 -12.25 -11.09 2.59
N ASP A 104 -11.92 -11.23 1.30
CA ASP A 104 -10.60 -11.66 0.83
C ASP A 104 -9.74 -10.50 0.29
N LEU A 105 -10.33 -9.35 0.01
CA LEU A 105 -9.69 -8.21 -0.65
C LEU A 105 -9.79 -6.94 0.19
N GLY A 106 -8.64 -6.41 0.55
CA GLY A 106 -8.50 -5.12 1.21
C GLY A 106 -8.15 -4.00 0.25
N MET A 107 -8.42 -2.78 0.67
CA MET A 107 -8.09 -1.57 -0.09
C MET A 107 -7.28 -0.63 0.80
N SER A 108 -6.01 -0.43 0.43
CA SER A 108 -5.13 0.51 1.08
C SER A 108 -5.39 1.91 0.53
N LEU A 109 -5.97 2.77 1.32
CA LEU A 109 -6.20 4.17 0.93
C LEU A 109 -4.91 4.99 1.15
N HIS A 110 -4.86 5.81 2.17
CA HIS A 110 -3.78 6.79 2.32
C HIS A 110 -2.76 6.41 3.40
N THR A 111 -1.58 7.01 3.29
CA THR A 111 -0.54 7.03 4.32
C THR A 111 0.06 8.42 4.33
N ILE A 112 -0.18 9.18 5.37
CA ILE A 112 0.39 10.52 5.55
C ILE A 112 1.23 10.54 6.83
N ALA A 113 2.49 10.95 6.71
CA ALA A 113 3.39 11.13 7.86
C ALA A 113 3.52 12.62 8.16
N LEU A 114 3.17 13.00 9.37
CA LEU A 114 3.28 14.35 9.87
C LEU A 114 4.66 14.62 10.48
N ARG A 115 5.41 13.55 10.79
CA ARG A 115 6.79 13.63 11.23
C ARG A 115 7.71 12.91 10.26
N ARG A 116 8.75 13.57 9.76
CA ARG A 116 9.65 13.09 8.71
C ARG A 116 10.96 12.52 9.27
N GLY A 117 11.67 11.81 8.42
CA GLY A 117 13.08 11.41 8.63
C GLY A 117 13.29 10.05 9.27
N MET A 118 12.37 9.56 10.10
CA MET A 118 12.55 8.35 10.92
C MET A 118 11.80 7.11 10.40
N ARG A 119 11.47 7.06 9.11
CA ARG A 119 10.68 6.00 8.48
C ARG A 119 9.26 5.82 9.08
N VAL A 120 8.74 6.85 9.77
CA VAL A 120 7.40 6.82 10.39
C VAL A 120 6.33 6.34 9.42
N GLY A 121 6.26 6.95 8.23
CA GLY A 121 5.30 6.56 7.18
C GLY A 121 5.47 5.11 6.72
N ALA A 122 6.71 4.59 6.64
CA ALA A 122 6.95 3.20 6.27
C ALA A 122 6.47 2.23 7.35
N HIS A 123 6.70 2.53 8.62
CA HIS A 123 6.21 1.72 9.74
C HIS A 123 4.69 1.76 9.85
N ALA A 124 4.09 2.93 9.67
CA ALA A 124 2.63 3.08 9.66
C ALA A 124 1.99 2.29 8.51
N PHE A 125 2.56 2.36 7.30
CA PHE A 125 2.11 1.57 6.16
C PHE A 125 2.25 0.06 6.41
N ALA A 126 3.39 -0.40 6.92
CA ALA A 126 3.58 -1.80 7.26
C ALA A 126 2.55 -2.29 8.29
N THR A 127 2.20 -1.43 9.27
CA THR A 127 1.14 -1.74 10.24
C THR A 127 -0.24 -1.82 9.59
N LYS A 128 -0.53 -0.97 8.60
CA LYS A 128 -1.75 -1.05 7.80
C LYS A 128 -1.83 -2.38 7.05
N MET A 129 -0.74 -2.84 6.45
CA MET A 129 -0.68 -4.15 5.78
C MET A 129 -0.86 -5.30 6.77
N GLU A 130 -0.25 -5.21 7.96
CA GLU A 130 -0.46 -6.17 9.05
C GLU A 130 -1.95 -6.25 9.45
N TYR A 131 -2.62 -5.12 9.53
CA TYR A 131 -4.05 -5.10 9.85
C TYR A 131 -4.88 -5.84 8.81
N HIS A 132 -4.65 -5.59 7.52
CA HIS A 132 -5.34 -6.30 6.45
C HIS A 132 -5.08 -7.81 6.47
N ILE A 133 -3.82 -8.20 6.51
CA ILE A 133 -3.44 -9.61 6.35
C ILE A 133 -3.63 -10.41 7.63
N ASP A 134 -3.21 -9.86 8.78
CA ASP A 134 -3.18 -10.62 10.03
C ASP A 134 -4.46 -10.47 10.86
N VAL A 135 -5.11 -9.31 10.83
CA VAL A 135 -6.32 -9.06 11.62
C VAL A 135 -7.57 -9.33 10.80
N LEU A 136 -7.72 -8.67 9.64
CA LEU A 136 -8.86 -8.86 8.75
C LEU A 136 -8.81 -10.19 7.97
N LYS A 137 -7.67 -10.91 7.98
CA LYS A 137 -7.47 -12.20 7.29
C LYS A 137 -7.67 -12.13 5.77
N GLN A 138 -7.44 -10.97 5.19
CA GLN A 138 -7.55 -10.78 3.74
C GLN A 138 -6.38 -11.45 3.02
N LYS A 139 -6.62 -11.98 1.83
CA LYS A 139 -5.62 -12.67 1.02
C LYS A 139 -4.79 -11.72 0.18
N GLU A 140 -5.36 -10.55 -0.11
CA GLU A 140 -4.81 -9.57 -1.02
C GLU A 140 -5.21 -8.15 -0.59
N VAL A 141 -4.31 -7.18 -0.78
CA VAL A 141 -4.55 -5.76 -0.53
C VAL A 141 -4.22 -4.98 -1.78
N LEU A 142 -5.20 -4.26 -2.34
CA LEU A 142 -4.97 -3.33 -3.44
C LEU A 142 -4.33 -2.04 -2.93
N ILE A 143 -3.35 -1.56 -3.68
CA ILE A 143 -2.55 -0.40 -3.34
C ILE A 143 -2.35 0.46 -4.58
N VAL A 144 -2.51 1.78 -4.41
CA VAL A 144 -2.15 2.79 -5.41
C VAL A 144 -1.09 3.69 -4.79
N ALA A 145 -0.06 4.03 -5.55
CA ALA A 145 0.94 5.00 -5.13
C ALA A 145 0.62 6.35 -5.77
N GLU A 146 0.25 7.31 -4.96
CA GLU A 146 -0.11 8.66 -5.40
C GLU A 146 1.08 9.62 -5.36
N SER A 147 2.18 9.22 -4.77
CA SER A 147 3.40 10.00 -4.67
C SER A 147 4.64 9.22 -5.12
N PRO A 148 5.70 9.91 -5.62
CA PRO A 148 6.97 9.26 -5.94
C PRO A 148 7.59 8.50 -4.76
N ILE A 149 7.42 9.01 -3.54
CA ILE A 149 7.90 8.36 -2.32
C ILE A 149 7.10 7.09 -2.06
N GLY A 150 5.78 7.15 -2.15
CA GLY A 150 4.89 5.99 -2.03
C GLY A 150 5.23 4.94 -3.07
N PHE A 151 5.37 5.32 -4.33
CA PHE A 151 5.74 4.40 -5.39
C PHE A 151 7.06 3.68 -5.10
N ARG A 152 8.12 4.41 -4.75
CA ARG A 152 9.42 3.83 -4.44
C ARG A 152 9.35 2.86 -3.27
N ARG A 153 8.67 3.28 -2.19
CA ARG A 153 8.57 2.50 -0.96
C ARG A 153 7.72 1.25 -1.15
N TRP A 154 6.54 1.44 -1.72
CA TRP A 154 5.58 0.34 -1.77
C TRP A 154 5.85 -0.62 -2.94
N MET A 155 6.00 -0.09 -4.14
CA MET A 155 6.07 -0.92 -5.35
C MET A 155 7.43 -1.62 -5.49
N ILE A 156 8.51 -0.98 -5.01
CA ILE A 156 9.87 -1.52 -5.14
C ILE A 156 10.24 -2.39 -3.93
N GLU A 157 10.07 -1.87 -2.70
CA GLU A 157 10.49 -2.57 -1.50
C GLU A 157 9.67 -3.85 -1.26
N TYR A 158 8.37 -3.82 -1.60
CA TYR A 158 7.49 -4.98 -1.44
C TYR A 158 7.36 -5.85 -2.70
N GLU A 159 7.95 -5.44 -3.82
CA GLU A 159 7.83 -6.16 -5.11
C GLU A 159 6.37 -6.44 -5.50
N LEU A 160 5.50 -5.44 -5.36
CA LEU A 160 4.05 -5.61 -5.56
C LEU A 160 3.71 -6.06 -6.97
N GLU A 161 2.71 -6.91 -7.09
CA GLU A 161 2.17 -7.37 -8.36
C GLU A 161 1.21 -6.36 -8.97
N LYS A 162 1.23 -6.18 -10.30
CA LYS A 162 0.30 -5.30 -11.01
C LYS A 162 -1.06 -5.96 -11.16
N ARG A 163 -2.14 -5.19 -10.92
CA ARG A 163 -3.55 -5.63 -11.02
C ARG A 163 -4.37 -4.68 -11.89
N PHE A 164 -4.00 -4.53 -13.14
CA PHE A 164 -4.64 -3.55 -14.06
C PHE A 164 -6.14 -3.76 -14.28
N HIS A 165 -6.65 -4.97 -14.08
CA HIS A 165 -8.06 -5.32 -14.29
C HIS A 165 -8.95 -5.04 -13.07
N ILE A 166 -8.36 -4.72 -11.92
CA ILE A 166 -9.11 -4.35 -10.72
C ILE A 166 -8.88 -2.87 -10.46
N PRO A 167 -9.88 -2.01 -10.64
CA PRO A 167 -9.75 -0.59 -10.35
C PRO A 167 -9.64 -0.37 -8.85
N HIS A 168 -8.77 0.56 -8.46
CA HIS A 168 -8.74 1.09 -7.10
C HIS A 168 -9.74 2.24 -6.98
N GLU A 169 -10.36 2.42 -5.82
CA GLU A 169 -11.33 3.51 -5.58
C GLU A 169 -10.75 4.90 -5.86
N LEU A 170 -9.45 5.09 -5.57
CA LEU A 170 -8.77 6.36 -5.84
C LEU A 170 -8.62 6.66 -7.33
N GLY A 171 -8.73 5.66 -8.21
CA GLY A 171 -8.64 5.83 -9.66
C GLY A 171 -7.29 6.37 -10.15
N GLY A 172 -7.22 6.63 -11.46
CA GLY A 172 -6.15 7.40 -12.08
C GLY A 172 -4.78 6.76 -12.21
N CYS A 173 -4.41 5.84 -11.35
CA CYS A 173 -3.13 5.14 -11.33
C CYS A 173 -3.31 3.63 -11.44
N PRO A 174 -2.30 2.89 -11.93
CA PRO A 174 -2.34 1.44 -11.91
C PRO A 174 -2.48 0.88 -10.50
N SER A 175 -3.37 -0.08 -10.32
CA SER A 175 -3.49 -0.84 -9.08
C SER A 175 -2.36 -1.86 -8.96
N TYR A 176 -1.86 -2.00 -7.76
CA TYR A 176 -0.88 -3.02 -7.37
C TYR A 176 -1.47 -3.84 -6.23
N SER A 177 -0.91 -5.02 -6.03
CA SER A 177 -1.38 -5.95 -5.03
C SER A 177 -0.26 -6.41 -4.12
N LEU A 178 -0.50 -6.35 -2.82
CA LEU A 178 0.25 -7.09 -1.81
C LEU A 178 -0.53 -8.36 -1.48
N THR A 179 -0.06 -9.50 -1.95
CA THR A 179 -0.63 -10.79 -1.56
C THR A 179 -0.12 -11.22 -0.19
N LYS A 180 -0.87 -12.11 0.47
CA LYS A 180 -0.41 -12.70 1.74
C LYS A 180 0.97 -13.35 1.61
N ALA A 181 1.27 -14.00 0.50
CA ALA A 181 2.57 -14.64 0.26
C ALA A 181 3.72 -13.61 0.19
N LEU A 182 3.51 -12.48 -0.48
CA LEU A 182 4.47 -11.38 -0.52
C LEU A 182 4.68 -10.76 0.87
N PHE A 183 3.58 -10.54 1.60
CA PHE A 183 3.64 -10.01 2.96
C PHE A 183 4.40 -10.94 3.90
N ASP A 184 4.12 -12.25 3.87
CA ASP A 184 4.80 -13.23 4.73
C ASP A 184 6.31 -13.31 4.41
N ARG A 185 6.68 -13.21 3.14
CA ARG A 185 8.10 -13.16 2.72
C ARG A 185 8.82 -11.91 3.24
N ALA A 186 8.15 -10.76 3.20
CA ALA A 186 8.70 -9.48 3.59
C ALA A 186 8.54 -9.17 5.11
N ARG A 187 7.75 -9.96 5.82
CA ARG A 187 7.36 -9.74 7.23
C ARG A 187 8.53 -9.43 8.14
N GLY A 188 9.60 -10.21 8.07
CA GLY A 188 10.76 -10.07 8.96
C GLY A 188 11.50 -8.73 8.84
N SER A 189 11.41 -8.07 7.69
CA SER A 189 12.06 -6.78 7.43
C SER A 189 11.10 -5.58 7.51
N LEU A 190 9.80 -5.82 7.34
CA LEU A 190 8.81 -4.75 7.19
C LEU A 190 7.91 -4.60 8.40
N VAL A 191 7.49 -5.71 9.02
CA VAL A 191 6.65 -5.69 10.20
C VAL A 191 7.54 -5.64 11.44
N VAL A 192 7.75 -4.43 11.94
CA VAL A 192 8.46 -4.19 13.18
C VAL A 192 7.47 -3.79 14.28
N GLY A 193 7.90 -3.91 15.51
CA GLY A 193 7.12 -3.53 16.69
C GLY A 193 6.85 -4.70 17.62
N ARG A 194 6.54 -4.35 18.85
CA ARG A 194 6.38 -5.28 19.98
C ARG A 194 5.02 -5.09 20.64
N ARG A 195 4.52 -6.16 21.21
CA ARG A 195 3.31 -6.20 22.05
C ARG A 195 3.62 -7.01 23.34
N PRO A 196 3.04 -6.72 24.47
CA PRO A 196 2.14 -5.57 24.72
C PRO A 196 2.89 -4.24 24.73
N VAL A 197 2.14 -3.14 24.53
CA VAL A 197 2.68 -1.79 24.69
C VAL A 197 2.89 -1.55 26.19
N PRO A 198 4.05 -1.00 26.63
CA PRO A 198 4.25 -0.61 28.02
C PRO A 198 3.15 0.35 28.50
N GLU A 199 2.65 0.13 29.73
CA GLU A 199 1.48 0.85 30.27
C GLU A 199 1.62 2.38 30.17
N LYS A 200 2.79 2.90 30.53
CA LYS A 200 3.07 4.35 30.45
C LYS A 200 2.92 4.89 29.02
N LEU A 201 3.44 4.16 28.02
CA LEU A 201 3.33 4.56 26.61
C LEU A 201 1.90 4.43 26.12
N LEU A 202 1.23 3.33 26.47
CA LEU A 202 -0.15 3.11 26.09
C LEU A 202 -1.07 4.20 26.68
N LYS A 203 -0.95 4.48 27.97
CA LYS A 203 -1.71 5.53 28.63
C LYS A 203 -1.56 6.86 27.89
N LYS A 204 -0.32 7.27 27.59
CA LYS A 204 -0.05 8.51 26.87
C LYS A 204 -0.64 8.51 25.45
N ALA A 205 -0.56 7.40 24.74
CA ALA A 205 -1.13 7.26 23.40
C ALA A 205 -2.66 7.23 23.39
N MET A 206 -3.31 6.88 24.50
CA MET A 206 -4.77 6.86 24.65
C MET A 206 -5.34 8.18 25.21
N GLU A 207 -4.49 9.10 25.62
CA GLU A 207 -4.88 10.46 25.93
C GLU A 207 -5.22 11.24 24.63
N ARG A 208 -5.65 12.49 24.79
CA ARG A 208 -5.92 13.35 23.62
C ARG A 208 -4.70 13.43 22.71
N ILE A 209 -4.90 13.23 21.41
CA ILE A 209 -3.86 13.34 20.40
C ILE A 209 -3.32 14.77 20.38
N LEU A 210 -2.00 14.91 20.50
CA LEU A 210 -1.32 16.21 20.47
C LEU A 210 -0.92 16.58 19.06
N ALA A 211 -0.83 17.89 18.80
CA ALA A 211 -0.31 18.42 17.55
C ALA A 211 1.15 17.98 17.34
N PRO A 212 1.56 17.69 16.11
CA PRO A 212 2.97 17.45 15.82
C PRO A 212 3.81 18.70 16.08
N SER A 213 4.96 18.55 16.74
CA SER A 213 5.87 19.65 17.06
C SER A 213 6.61 20.20 15.84
N ASP A 214 6.83 19.37 14.82
CA ASP A 214 7.55 19.71 13.58
C ASP A 214 6.80 19.16 12.36
N PRO A 215 5.61 19.69 12.03
CA PRO A 215 4.85 19.25 10.88
C PRO A 215 5.49 19.71 9.57
N PRO A 216 5.28 19.02 8.45
CA PRO A 216 5.64 19.54 7.14
C PRO A 216 4.97 20.89 6.91
N THR A 217 5.76 21.88 6.53
CA THR A 217 5.27 23.24 6.25
C THR A 217 5.40 23.58 4.78
N PRO A 218 4.56 24.47 4.24
CA PRO A 218 4.75 25.03 2.91
C PRO A 218 6.15 25.64 2.80
N PRO A 219 6.82 25.51 1.66
CA PRO A 219 8.10 26.16 1.47
C PRO A 219 7.93 27.68 1.57
N GLN A 220 8.79 28.34 2.33
CA GLN A 220 8.78 29.80 2.49
C GLN A 220 9.08 30.52 1.17
N ASP A 221 9.78 29.86 0.26
CA ASP A 221 10.05 30.35 -1.09
C ASP A 221 9.45 29.37 -2.12
N LEU A 222 8.29 29.75 -2.66
CA LEU A 222 7.56 29.01 -3.69
C LEU A 222 8.42 28.77 -4.95
N MET A 223 9.29 29.74 -5.31
CA MET A 223 10.18 29.62 -6.46
C MET A 223 11.32 28.65 -6.22
N ALA A 224 11.85 28.56 -5.01
CA ALA A 224 12.85 27.57 -4.65
C ALA A 224 12.25 26.15 -4.61
N ALA A 225 11.03 26.02 -4.11
CA ALA A 225 10.28 24.77 -4.12
C ALA A 225 9.96 24.30 -5.55
N THR A 226 9.50 25.22 -6.42
CA THR A 226 9.23 24.94 -7.83
C THR A 226 10.50 24.49 -8.56
N ARG A 227 11.65 25.11 -8.28
CA ARG A 227 12.95 24.67 -8.85
C ARG A 227 13.35 23.28 -8.40
N SER A 228 13.09 22.91 -7.14
CA SER A 228 13.41 21.56 -6.63
C SER A 228 12.49 20.46 -7.22
N LEU A 229 11.26 20.80 -7.58
CA LEU A 229 10.33 19.92 -8.29
C LEU A 229 10.77 19.67 -9.74
N TYR A 230 11.40 20.68 -10.36
CA TYR A 230 11.94 20.62 -11.71
C TYR A 230 13.44 20.31 -11.74
N ASP A 231 13.99 19.67 -10.69
CA ASP A 231 15.35 19.14 -10.79
C ASP A 231 15.36 18.02 -11.85
N PRO A 232 15.84 18.31 -13.08
CA PRO A 232 15.81 17.34 -14.18
C PRO A 232 16.72 16.15 -13.88
N THR A 233 17.69 16.31 -12.98
CA THR A 233 18.64 15.25 -12.60
C THR A 233 17.98 14.21 -11.71
N GLY A 234 17.21 14.63 -10.69
CA GLY A 234 16.50 13.72 -9.80
C GLY A 234 15.38 12.97 -10.53
N THR A 235 14.62 13.67 -11.36
CA THR A 235 13.54 13.08 -12.17
C THR A 235 14.10 12.13 -13.24
N ALA A 236 15.19 12.51 -13.94
CA ALA A 236 15.83 11.66 -14.95
C ALA A 236 16.43 10.38 -14.33
N LEU A 237 17.08 10.49 -13.16
CA LEU A 237 17.58 9.33 -12.42
C LEU A 237 16.45 8.39 -12.00
N MET A 238 15.33 8.92 -11.55
CA MET A 238 14.17 8.14 -11.15
C MET A 238 13.53 7.45 -12.36
N MET A 239 13.34 8.15 -13.48
CA MET A 239 12.81 7.59 -14.73
C MET A 239 13.72 6.51 -15.32
N ASN A 240 15.06 6.69 -15.28
CA ASN A 240 16.01 5.68 -15.71
C ASN A 240 15.94 4.41 -14.83
N LYS A 241 15.84 4.57 -13.52
CA LYS A 241 15.69 3.45 -12.60
C LYS A 241 14.39 2.68 -12.85
N TRP A 242 13.31 3.37 -13.17
CA TRP A 242 12.04 2.75 -13.54
C TRP A 242 12.10 1.98 -14.85
N ARG A 243 12.76 2.55 -15.86
CA ARG A 243 12.99 1.87 -17.13
C ARG A 243 13.75 0.56 -16.94
N LEU A 244 14.87 0.59 -16.19
CA LEU A 244 15.68 -0.58 -15.89
C LEU A 244 14.88 -1.65 -15.11
N LEU A 245 14.03 -1.25 -14.16
CA LEU A 245 13.16 -2.18 -13.43
C LEU A 245 12.09 -2.79 -14.35
N ALA A 246 11.49 -2.01 -15.22
CA ALA A 246 10.50 -2.50 -16.18
C ALA A 246 11.13 -3.47 -17.20
N GLU A 247 12.36 -3.20 -17.64
CA GLU A 247 13.14 -4.07 -18.53
C GLU A 247 13.51 -5.40 -17.83
N SER A 248 13.97 -5.34 -16.57
CA SER A 248 14.29 -6.54 -15.80
C SER A 248 13.05 -7.42 -15.52
N GLN A 249 11.90 -6.81 -15.31
CA GLN A 249 10.64 -7.55 -15.14
C GLN A 249 10.18 -8.20 -16.46
N LYS A 250 10.40 -7.54 -17.61
CA LYS A 250 10.12 -8.11 -18.94
C LYS A 250 11.02 -9.30 -19.23
N GLN A 251 12.31 -9.23 -18.88
CA GLN A 251 13.25 -10.34 -19.03
C GLN A 251 12.86 -11.54 -18.18
N LYS A 252 12.56 -11.33 -16.88
CA LYS A 252 12.07 -12.40 -15.98
C LYS A 252 10.75 -13.03 -16.46
N ALA A 253 9.85 -12.25 -17.07
CA ALA A 253 8.62 -12.77 -17.65
C ALA A 253 8.87 -13.55 -18.95
N GLY A 254 9.83 -13.12 -19.76
CA GLY A 254 10.27 -13.82 -20.96
C GLY A 254 10.92 -15.17 -20.66
N GLU A 255 11.78 -15.23 -19.65
CA GLU A 255 12.43 -16.46 -19.19
C GLU A 255 11.43 -17.48 -18.63
N LYS A 256 10.39 -17.04 -17.91
CA LYS A 256 9.32 -17.92 -17.43
C LYS A 256 8.49 -18.51 -18.56
N ASN A 257 8.26 -17.77 -19.66
CA ASN A 257 7.52 -18.25 -20.82
C ASN A 257 8.34 -19.22 -21.68
N THR A 258 9.65 -19.09 -21.73
CA THR A 258 10.53 -20.03 -22.43
C THR A 258 10.75 -21.33 -21.66
N ALA A 259 10.72 -21.30 -20.32
CA ALA A 259 10.81 -22.49 -19.49
C ALA A 259 9.54 -23.36 -19.47
N HIS A 260 8.41 -22.86 -19.97
CA HIS A 260 7.13 -23.58 -20.08
C HIS A 260 6.72 -23.90 -21.52
N ALA A 261 7.61 -23.74 -22.50
CA ALA A 261 7.36 -24.31 -23.81
C ALA A 261 7.46 -25.86 -23.71
N PRO A 262 6.37 -26.62 -23.86
CA PRO A 262 6.47 -28.06 -23.85
C PRO A 262 7.39 -28.46 -24.99
N ALA A 263 8.38 -29.29 -24.69
CA ALA A 263 9.21 -29.93 -25.69
C ALA A 263 8.27 -30.55 -26.73
N GLN A 264 8.15 -29.93 -27.89
CA GLN A 264 7.49 -30.53 -29.03
C GLN A 264 8.35 -31.70 -29.45
N THR A 265 8.01 -32.85 -28.88
CA THR A 265 8.56 -34.14 -29.23
C THR A 265 8.43 -34.28 -30.75
N THR A 266 9.54 -34.50 -31.38
CA THR A 266 9.70 -34.85 -32.78
C THR A 266 8.99 -36.20 -33.08
N ALA A 267 7.67 -36.21 -33.11
CA ALA A 267 6.82 -37.36 -33.44
C ALA A 267 6.51 -37.41 -34.95
N LYS A 268 7.22 -36.66 -35.80
CA LYS A 268 7.00 -36.65 -37.24
C LYS A 268 7.96 -37.51 -38.08
N GLU A 269 9.03 -38.05 -37.49
CA GLU A 269 9.96 -38.89 -38.24
C GLU A 269 9.70 -40.39 -38.13
N SER A 270 9.01 -40.89 -37.11
CA SER A 270 8.69 -42.33 -37.00
C SER A 270 7.62 -42.82 -37.95
N HIS A 271 6.70 -41.96 -38.41
CA HIS A 271 5.61 -42.38 -39.31
C HIS A 271 6.02 -42.49 -40.79
N LYS A 272 7.18 -41.95 -41.18
CA LYS A 272 7.67 -42.05 -42.56
C LYS A 272 8.47 -43.31 -42.79
N THR A 273 9.07 -43.89 -41.76
CA THR A 273 9.85 -45.14 -41.83
C THR A 273 8.95 -46.38 -41.81
N GLU A 274 7.87 -46.34 -41.05
CA GLU A 274 6.90 -47.46 -41.00
C GLU A 274 6.11 -47.64 -42.30
N LYS A 275 5.73 -46.57 -42.98
CA LYS A 275 5.07 -46.66 -44.31
C LYS A 275 5.98 -47.17 -45.42
N LYS A 276 7.30 -47.04 -45.30
CA LYS A 276 8.25 -47.61 -46.27
C LYS A 276 8.49 -49.09 -46.06
N LEU A 277 8.41 -49.61 -44.86
CA LEU A 277 8.55 -51.03 -44.53
C LEU A 277 7.29 -51.84 -44.87
N LEU A 278 6.10 -51.27 -44.81
CA LEU A 278 4.85 -51.90 -45.14
C LEU A 278 4.69 -52.11 -46.72
N LYS A 279 5.23 -51.21 -47.54
CA LYS A 279 5.21 -51.30 -48.98
C LYS A 279 6.20 -52.32 -49.56
N ALA A 280 7.24 -52.70 -48.82
CA ALA A 280 8.21 -53.72 -49.26
C ALA A 280 7.77 -55.17 -48.97
N ARG A 281 6.72 -55.36 -48.14
CA ARG A 281 6.23 -56.74 -47.82
C ARG A 281 5.06 -57.24 -48.65
N THR A 282 4.45 -56.42 -49.52
CA THR A 282 3.28 -56.79 -50.30
C THR A 282 3.58 -56.95 -51.78
N GLY A 283 4.84 -57.08 -52.21
CA GLY A 283 5.26 -57.25 -53.61
C GLY A 283 5.79 -58.63 -53.88
N ARG A 284 5.00 -59.67 -53.67
CA ARG A 284 5.18 -60.94 -54.34
C ARG A 284 3.87 -61.28 -55.05
N LYS A 285 3.92 -61.27 -56.42
CA LYS A 285 2.96 -61.93 -57.30
C LYS A 285 3.45 -63.32 -57.66
N PRO A 286 2.51 -64.12 -58.02
CA PRO A 286 2.65 -65.53 -58.19
C PRO A 286 3.50 -65.97 -59.40
#